data_84359330812e2a82db240b285c4ceaaf
#
_entry.id   84359330812e2a82db240b285c4ceaaf
#
_cell.length_a   1.000
_cell.length_b   1.000
_cell.length_c   1.000
_cell.angle_alpha   90.00
_cell.angle_beta   90.00
_cell.angle_gamma   90.00
#
_symmetry.space_group_name_H-M   'P 1'
#
loop_
_entity.id
_entity.type
_entity.pdbx_description
1 polymer ?
#
loop_
_entity_poly.entity_id
_entity_poly.type
_entity_poly.pdbx_seq_one_letter_code
_entity_poly.pdbx_strand_id
1 'polypeptide(L)'
;MKRKTLFLTQSAIIAALYLVLTHFQNLIFPESTSMAIQFRASEALCVLAFFTPAAIPGVTVGCFLFNITFSASLPLDFLVGSLASLLATAGMWLPRRVTVKGLPLLGLLMPAVTNALLVGWELSHYIGGGFFINAACVAIGEVAVLLTLGTVLYYTIKNRNLQSRLFHS
;
A
#
# COMPACT_ATOMS: atom_id res chain seq x y z
N MET A 1 28.06 5.33 6.01
CA MET A 1 27.47 6.00 4.82
C MET A 1 26.72 5.04 3.90
N LYS A 2 27.27 3.88 3.52
CA LYS A 2 26.63 2.92 2.56
C LYS A 2 25.21 2.45 2.94
N ARG A 3 24.93 2.16 4.22
CA ARG A 3 23.58 1.68 4.64
C ARG A 3 22.47 2.75 4.51
N LYS A 4 22.76 4.00 4.85
CA LYS A 4 21.78 5.10 4.73
C LYS A 4 21.45 5.40 3.27
N THR A 5 22.48 5.41 2.41
CA THR A 5 22.29 5.62 0.97
C THR A 5 21.45 4.50 0.36
N LEU A 6 21.73 3.24 0.70
CA LEU A 6 20.97 2.08 0.22
C LEU A 6 19.50 2.17 0.65
N PHE A 7 19.24 2.49 1.93
CA PHE A 7 17.87 2.69 2.44
C PHE A 7 17.12 3.75 1.65
N LEU A 8 17.73 4.93 1.43
CA LEU A 8 17.12 6.01 0.66
C LEU A 8 16.87 5.62 -0.80
N THR A 9 17.83 4.93 -1.43
CA THR A 9 17.67 4.46 -2.82
C THR A 9 16.53 3.45 -2.93
N GLN A 10 16.46 2.48 -2.02
CA GLN A 10 15.35 1.52 -1.99
C GLN A 10 14.00 2.22 -1.80
N SER A 11 13.91 3.16 -0.86
CA SER A 11 12.69 3.94 -0.65
C SER A 11 12.27 4.72 -1.89
N ALA A 12 13.22 5.36 -2.57
CA ALA A 12 12.95 6.13 -3.79
C ALA A 12 12.48 5.23 -4.94
N ILE A 13 13.08 4.05 -5.11
CA ILE A 13 12.64 3.07 -6.13
C ILE A 13 11.23 2.57 -5.83
N ILE A 14 10.94 2.24 -4.57
CA ILE A 14 9.60 1.79 -4.16
C ILE A 14 8.55 2.89 -4.39
N ALA A 15 8.88 4.15 -4.05
CA ALA A 15 8.00 5.28 -4.30
C ALA A 15 7.72 5.48 -5.79
N ALA A 16 8.75 5.40 -6.63
CA ALA A 16 8.61 5.51 -8.08
C ALA A 16 7.76 4.36 -8.65
N LEU A 17 7.97 3.13 -8.20
CA LEU A 17 7.16 1.98 -8.62
C LEU A 17 5.69 2.15 -8.21
N TYR A 18 5.43 2.58 -6.98
CA TYR A 18 4.07 2.85 -6.53
C TYR A 18 3.37 3.89 -7.41
N LEU A 19 4.03 5.03 -7.63
CA LEU A 19 3.52 6.12 -8.45
C LEU A 19 3.22 5.67 -9.89
N VAL A 20 4.19 5.01 -10.53
CA VAL A 20 4.06 4.55 -11.92
C VAL A 20 2.95 3.50 -12.05
N LEU A 21 2.91 2.50 -11.15
CA LEU A 21 1.87 1.47 -11.18
C LEU A 21 0.48 2.05 -11.01
N THR A 22 0.31 3.02 -10.10
CA THR A 22 -1.00 3.62 -9.86
C THR A 22 -1.45 4.48 -11.05
N HIS A 23 -0.55 5.29 -11.63
CA HIS A 23 -0.86 6.06 -12.84
C HIS A 23 -1.15 5.16 -14.04
N PHE A 24 -0.36 4.10 -14.24
CA PHE A 24 -0.57 3.15 -15.32
C PHE A 24 -1.92 2.42 -15.18
N GLN A 25 -2.27 2.04 -13.96
CA GLN A 25 -3.58 1.45 -13.67
C GLN A 25 -4.71 2.40 -14.03
N ASN A 26 -4.64 3.67 -13.63
CA ASN A 26 -5.66 4.66 -13.96
C ASN A 26 -5.75 4.97 -15.46
N LEU A 27 -4.66 4.80 -16.20
CA LEU A 27 -4.67 4.95 -17.65
C LEU A 27 -5.49 3.83 -18.32
N ILE A 28 -5.39 2.60 -17.80
CA ILE A 28 -6.09 1.42 -18.36
C ILE A 28 -7.52 1.33 -17.82
N PHE A 29 -7.69 1.58 -16.53
CA PHE A 29 -8.96 1.50 -15.81
C PHE A 29 -9.21 2.84 -15.09
N PRO A 30 -9.74 3.84 -15.81
CA PRO A 30 -10.03 5.14 -15.22
C PRO A 30 -10.88 5.01 -13.95
N GLU A 31 -10.55 5.81 -12.93
CA GLU A 31 -11.26 5.90 -11.65
C GLU A 31 -11.18 4.65 -10.76
N SER A 32 -10.56 3.55 -11.19
CA SER A 32 -10.46 2.32 -10.38
C SER A 32 -9.78 2.52 -9.02
N THR A 33 -9.03 3.60 -8.85
CA THR A 33 -8.31 3.96 -7.63
C THR A 33 -9.01 5.01 -6.78
N SER A 34 -10.15 5.57 -7.26
CA SER A 34 -10.89 6.67 -6.62
C SER A 34 -12.37 6.36 -6.39
N MET A 35 -12.86 5.21 -6.84
CA MET A 35 -14.24 4.76 -6.60
C MET A 35 -14.45 4.32 -5.14
N ALA A 36 -15.70 4.12 -4.73
CA ALA A 36 -16.03 3.59 -3.40
C ALA A 36 -15.39 2.22 -3.13
N ILE A 37 -15.33 1.33 -4.13
CA ILE A 37 -14.52 0.10 -4.07
C ILE A 37 -13.23 0.38 -4.85
N GLN A 38 -12.17 0.72 -4.12
CA GLN A 38 -10.88 1.05 -4.71
C GLN A 38 -10.04 -0.20 -4.89
N PHE A 39 -9.58 -0.43 -6.12
CA PHE A 39 -8.60 -1.46 -6.44
C PHE A 39 -7.28 -0.76 -6.83
N ARG A 40 -6.38 -0.61 -5.88
CA ARG A 40 -5.04 -0.05 -6.15
C ARG A 40 -4.03 -1.19 -6.21
N ALA A 41 -3.64 -1.61 -7.41
CA ALA A 41 -2.63 -2.67 -7.57
C ALA A 41 -1.29 -2.33 -6.91
N SER A 42 -0.96 -1.05 -6.80
CA SER A 42 0.22 -0.55 -6.09
C SER A 42 0.21 -0.85 -4.59
N GLU A 43 -0.95 -1.08 -3.96
CA GLU A 43 -1.03 -1.50 -2.55
C GLU A 43 -0.40 -2.88 -2.32
N ALA A 44 -0.28 -3.71 -3.35
CA ALA A 44 0.51 -4.94 -3.28
C ALA A 44 1.98 -4.68 -2.89
N LEU A 45 2.53 -3.49 -3.19
CA LEU A 45 3.90 -3.11 -2.80
C LEU A 45 4.05 -2.91 -1.28
N CYS A 46 2.97 -2.75 -0.52
CA CYS A 46 2.99 -2.74 0.94
C CYS A 46 3.65 -4.01 1.49
N VAL A 47 3.50 -5.14 0.78
CA VAL A 47 4.11 -6.43 1.12
C VAL A 47 5.64 -6.35 1.23
N LEU A 48 6.30 -5.42 0.56
CA LEU A 48 7.74 -5.17 0.68
C LEU A 48 8.14 -4.80 2.11
N ALA A 49 7.21 -4.26 2.92
CA ALA A 49 7.46 -3.96 4.32
C ALA A 49 7.79 -5.22 5.16
N PHE A 50 7.42 -6.42 4.73
CA PHE A 50 7.86 -7.64 5.39
C PHE A 50 9.36 -7.93 5.22
N PHE A 51 9.98 -7.38 4.17
CA PHE A 51 11.35 -7.67 3.76
C PHE A 51 12.30 -6.51 4.01
N THR A 52 11.83 -5.26 3.90
CA THR A 52 12.67 -4.06 4.10
C THR A 52 11.89 -2.93 4.76
N PRO A 53 12.48 -2.24 5.77
CA PRO A 53 11.87 -1.06 6.35
C PRO A 53 11.84 0.15 5.38
N ALA A 54 12.61 0.10 4.29
CA ALA A 54 12.59 1.13 3.24
C ALA A 54 11.23 1.22 2.51
N ALA A 55 10.41 0.15 2.59
CA ALA A 55 9.07 0.16 2.05
C ALA A 55 8.14 1.14 2.79
N ILE A 56 8.37 1.38 4.09
CA ILE A 56 7.54 2.30 4.88
C ILE A 56 7.56 3.71 4.26
N PRO A 57 8.69 4.42 4.19
CA PRO A 57 8.73 5.73 3.54
C PRO A 57 8.51 5.63 2.02
N GLY A 58 8.91 4.54 1.38
CA GLY A 58 8.76 4.37 -0.07
C GLY A 58 7.29 4.38 -0.52
N VAL A 59 6.46 3.53 0.06
CA VAL A 59 5.02 3.47 -0.25
C VAL A 59 4.32 4.77 0.17
N THR A 60 4.64 5.30 1.35
CA THR A 60 4.06 6.55 1.85
C THR A 60 4.30 7.72 0.90
N VAL A 61 5.56 7.91 0.46
CA VAL A 61 5.92 8.97 -0.49
C VAL A 61 5.30 8.72 -1.87
N GLY A 62 5.27 7.47 -2.33
CA GLY A 62 4.63 7.10 -3.59
C GLY A 62 3.13 7.41 -3.60
N CYS A 63 2.43 7.08 -2.52
CA CYS A 63 1.02 7.41 -2.33
C CYS A 63 0.79 8.95 -2.28
N PHE A 64 1.63 9.66 -1.52
CA PHE A 64 1.58 11.12 -1.45
C PHE A 64 1.74 11.77 -2.83
N LEU A 65 2.77 11.38 -3.58
CA LEU A 65 3.03 11.92 -4.91
C LEU A 65 1.91 11.59 -5.89
N PHE A 66 1.35 10.39 -5.83
CA PHE A 66 0.21 10.03 -6.65
C PHE A 66 -0.99 10.95 -6.36
N ASN A 67 -1.41 11.05 -5.10
CA ASN A 67 -2.61 11.78 -4.72
C ASN A 67 -2.49 13.30 -4.97
N ILE A 68 -1.29 13.86 -4.88
CA ILE A 68 -1.08 15.30 -5.20
C ILE A 68 -1.01 15.57 -6.70
N THR A 69 -0.67 14.58 -7.51
CA THR A 69 -0.56 14.72 -8.98
C THR A 69 -1.81 14.27 -9.72
N PHE A 70 -2.67 13.48 -9.06
CA PHE A 70 -3.88 12.95 -9.66
C PHE A 70 -5.06 13.90 -9.44
N SER A 71 -5.57 14.50 -10.52
CA SER A 71 -6.60 15.55 -10.48
C SER A 71 -7.96 15.11 -9.92
N ALA A 72 -8.26 13.80 -9.93
CA ALA A 72 -9.50 13.25 -9.38
C ALA A 72 -9.40 12.83 -7.90
N SER A 73 -8.24 13.04 -7.25
CA SER A 73 -8.09 12.82 -5.81
C SER A 73 -8.93 13.81 -5.00
N LEU A 74 -9.44 13.35 -3.86
CA LEU A 74 -10.15 14.21 -2.92
C LEU A 74 -9.18 15.23 -2.28
N PRO A 75 -9.69 16.36 -1.78
CA PRO A 75 -8.84 17.45 -1.28
C PRO A 75 -7.87 17.05 -0.15
N LEU A 76 -8.21 16.07 0.68
CA LEU A 76 -7.35 15.58 1.77
C LEU A 76 -6.66 14.25 1.46
N ASP A 77 -6.93 13.63 0.30
CA ASP A 77 -6.45 12.28 -0.05
C ASP A 77 -4.92 12.17 -0.01
N PHE A 78 -4.20 13.25 -0.33
CA PHE A 78 -2.73 13.28 -0.21
C PHE A 78 -2.25 13.14 1.25
N LEU A 79 -3.01 13.60 2.25
CA LEU A 79 -2.69 13.45 3.66
C LEU A 79 -3.25 12.14 4.21
N VAL A 80 -4.54 11.89 4.00
CA VAL A 80 -5.26 10.74 4.55
C VAL A 80 -4.72 9.44 3.97
N GLY A 81 -4.59 9.34 2.64
CA GLY A 81 -4.05 8.16 1.96
C GLY A 81 -2.58 7.90 2.32
N SER A 82 -1.76 8.97 2.43
CA SER A 82 -0.35 8.82 2.84
C SER A 82 -0.22 8.35 4.29
N LEU A 83 -1.05 8.88 5.20
CA LEU A 83 -1.09 8.45 6.59
C LEU A 83 -1.55 7.00 6.70
N ALA A 84 -2.58 6.61 5.92
CA ALA A 84 -3.05 5.23 5.86
C ALA A 84 -1.94 4.28 5.39
N SER A 85 -1.22 4.63 4.32
CA SER A 85 -0.10 3.85 3.79
C SER A 85 1.07 3.76 4.77
N LEU A 86 1.37 4.84 5.52
CA LEU A 86 2.37 4.84 6.57
C LEU A 86 2.01 3.87 7.70
N LEU A 87 0.80 3.96 8.21
CA LEU A 87 0.32 3.09 9.29
C LEU A 87 0.19 1.63 8.84
N ALA A 88 -0.27 1.41 7.60
CA ALA A 88 -0.34 0.10 6.97
C ALA A 88 1.03 -0.59 6.94
N THR A 89 2.01 0.05 6.31
CA THR A 89 3.35 -0.53 6.13
C THR A 89 4.12 -0.65 7.44
N ALA A 90 3.98 0.30 8.37
CA ALA A 90 4.52 0.18 9.72
C ALA A 90 3.86 -0.98 10.49
N GLY A 91 2.52 -1.09 10.40
CA GLY A 91 1.74 -2.19 10.98
C GLY A 91 2.08 -3.56 10.38
N MET A 92 2.49 -3.63 9.11
CA MET A 92 3.02 -4.86 8.49
C MET A 92 4.42 -5.21 9.01
N TRP A 93 5.27 -4.22 9.18
CA TRP A 93 6.66 -4.43 9.65
C TRP A 93 6.71 -5.00 11.07
N LEU A 94 5.84 -4.57 11.96
CA LEU A 94 5.85 -5.00 13.37
C LEU A 94 5.62 -6.51 13.54
N PRO A 95 4.49 -7.10 13.04
CA PRO A 95 4.20 -8.53 13.19
C PRO A 95 4.83 -9.42 12.11
N ARG A 96 5.80 -8.93 11.30
CA ARG A 96 6.34 -9.66 10.14
C ARG A 96 6.89 -11.07 10.42
N ARG A 97 7.23 -11.35 11.69
CA ARG A 97 7.72 -12.67 12.13
C ARG A 97 6.60 -13.64 12.52
N VAL A 98 5.40 -13.12 12.76
CA VAL A 98 4.24 -13.94 13.12
C VAL A 98 3.55 -14.41 11.83
N THR A 99 3.69 -15.69 11.54
CA THR A 99 3.17 -16.26 10.29
C THR A 99 2.15 -17.37 10.56
N VAL A 100 1.09 -17.41 9.74
CA VAL A 100 0.13 -18.50 9.68
C VAL A 100 0.34 -19.24 8.36
N LYS A 101 0.70 -20.52 8.41
CA LYS A 101 1.06 -21.31 7.21
C LYS A 101 2.13 -20.63 6.33
N GLY A 102 3.08 -19.94 6.97
CA GLY A 102 4.19 -19.27 6.28
C GLY A 102 3.90 -17.91 5.67
N LEU A 103 2.66 -17.39 5.80
CA LEU A 103 2.24 -16.05 5.39
C LEU A 103 2.00 -15.19 6.65
N PRO A 104 2.52 -13.97 6.76
CA PRO A 104 2.24 -13.05 7.87
C PRO A 104 0.85 -12.40 7.70
N LEU A 105 -0.21 -13.22 7.85
CA LEU A 105 -1.58 -12.85 7.53
C LEU A 105 -2.06 -11.64 8.32
N LEU A 106 -1.71 -11.55 9.61
CA LEU A 106 -2.07 -10.40 10.45
C LEU A 106 -1.50 -9.10 9.89
N GLY A 107 -0.22 -9.12 9.51
CA GLY A 107 0.41 -7.96 8.87
C GLY A 107 -0.18 -7.69 7.48
N LEU A 108 -0.45 -8.73 6.70
CA LEU A 108 -0.97 -8.61 5.34
C LEU A 108 -2.32 -7.85 5.28
N LEU A 109 -3.14 -7.95 6.32
CA LEU A 109 -4.43 -7.27 6.40
C LEU A 109 -4.35 -5.83 6.95
N MET A 110 -3.17 -5.37 7.39
CA MET A 110 -3.02 -4.00 7.95
C MET A 110 -3.42 -2.90 6.95
N PRO A 111 -3.06 -2.95 5.66
CA PRO A 111 -3.53 -1.94 4.70
C PRO A 111 -5.05 -1.90 4.60
N ALA A 112 -5.72 -3.05 4.59
CA ALA A 112 -7.18 -3.10 4.55
C ALA A 112 -7.82 -2.43 5.78
N VAL A 113 -7.24 -2.63 6.97
CA VAL A 113 -7.74 -2.02 8.21
C VAL A 113 -7.49 -0.51 8.22
N THR A 114 -6.27 -0.06 7.91
CA THR A 114 -5.90 1.36 7.96
C THR A 114 -6.62 2.17 6.89
N ASN A 115 -6.70 1.66 5.65
CA ASN A 115 -7.41 2.32 4.57
C ASN A 115 -8.93 2.35 4.81
N ALA A 116 -9.53 1.25 5.31
CA ALA A 116 -10.95 1.23 5.66
C ALA A 116 -11.29 2.30 6.69
N LEU A 117 -10.46 2.49 7.70
CA LEU A 117 -10.70 3.48 8.76
C LEU A 117 -10.48 4.91 8.26
N LEU A 118 -9.35 5.19 7.61
CA LEU A 118 -8.96 6.55 7.25
C LEU A 118 -9.61 6.99 5.94
N VAL A 119 -9.47 6.21 4.88
CA VAL A 119 -10.05 6.53 3.57
C VAL A 119 -11.57 6.35 3.60
N GLY A 120 -12.09 5.36 4.33
CA GLY A 120 -13.53 5.20 4.55
C GLY A 120 -14.15 6.39 5.27
N TRP A 121 -13.44 6.97 6.24
CA TRP A 121 -13.85 8.22 6.90
C TRP A 121 -13.84 9.39 5.91
N GLU A 122 -12.79 9.55 5.13
CA GLU A 122 -12.66 10.60 4.12
C GLU A 122 -13.79 10.54 3.08
N LEU A 123 -14.04 9.35 2.51
CA LEU A 123 -15.12 9.13 1.55
C LEU A 123 -16.49 9.48 2.15
N SER A 124 -16.73 9.13 3.43
CA SER A 124 -17.99 9.45 4.09
C SER A 124 -18.21 10.95 4.25
N HIS A 125 -17.12 11.71 4.39
CA HIS A 125 -17.17 13.17 4.54
C HIS A 125 -17.39 13.89 3.21
N TYR A 126 -16.73 13.45 2.13
CA TYR A 126 -16.75 14.13 0.83
C TYR A 126 -17.81 13.59 -0.15
N ILE A 127 -18.07 12.29 -0.12
CA ILE A 127 -19.00 11.63 -1.07
C ILE A 127 -20.32 11.29 -0.41
N GLY A 128 -20.34 11.08 0.92
CA GLY A 128 -21.52 10.63 1.65
C GLY A 128 -21.60 9.10 1.73
N GLY A 129 -22.82 8.55 1.90
CA GLY A 129 -23.07 7.10 1.97
C GLY A 129 -22.80 6.44 3.32
N GLY A 130 -22.28 7.19 4.30
CA GLY A 130 -22.01 6.71 5.65
C GLY A 130 -20.67 5.97 5.80
N PHE A 131 -20.06 6.14 6.99
CA PHE A 131 -18.73 5.61 7.28
C PHE A 131 -18.60 4.09 7.10
N PHE A 132 -19.53 3.32 7.67
CA PHE A 132 -19.42 1.85 7.67
C PHE A 132 -19.51 1.25 6.26
N ILE A 133 -20.33 1.84 5.39
CA ILE A 133 -20.46 1.37 3.99
C ILE A 133 -19.18 1.66 3.24
N ASN A 134 -18.66 2.88 3.32
CA ASN A 134 -17.42 3.26 2.65
C ASN A 134 -16.23 2.45 3.17
N ALA A 135 -16.11 2.29 4.48
CA ALA A 135 -15.06 1.48 5.11
C ALA A 135 -15.11 0.02 4.64
N ALA A 136 -16.30 -0.58 4.53
CA ALA A 136 -16.47 -1.94 4.03
C ALA A 136 -16.08 -2.05 2.55
N CYS A 137 -16.47 -1.08 1.72
CA CYS A 137 -16.12 -1.04 0.29
C CYS A 137 -14.60 -0.94 0.09
N VAL A 138 -13.93 -0.05 0.83
CA VAL A 138 -12.47 0.11 0.81
C VAL A 138 -11.80 -1.19 1.27
N ALA A 139 -12.26 -1.77 2.40
CA ALA A 139 -11.70 -3.03 2.92
C ALA A 139 -11.80 -4.18 1.91
N ILE A 140 -12.91 -4.31 1.19
CA ILE A 140 -13.09 -5.35 0.18
C ILE A 140 -12.08 -5.21 -0.95
N GLY A 141 -11.90 -3.99 -1.48
CA GLY A 141 -10.92 -3.73 -2.53
C GLY A 141 -9.49 -4.03 -2.10
N GLU A 142 -9.10 -3.55 -0.92
CA GLU A 142 -7.78 -3.79 -0.34
C GLU A 142 -7.51 -5.28 -0.09
N VAL A 143 -8.44 -5.99 0.55
CA VAL A 143 -8.33 -7.43 0.81
C VAL A 143 -8.17 -8.19 -0.50
N ALA A 144 -8.93 -7.84 -1.54
CA ALA A 144 -8.81 -8.50 -2.84
C ALA A 144 -7.41 -8.33 -3.43
N VAL A 145 -6.84 -7.11 -3.43
CA VAL A 145 -5.49 -6.83 -3.93
C VAL A 145 -4.42 -7.54 -3.11
N LEU A 146 -4.52 -7.49 -1.78
CA LEU A 146 -3.51 -8.07 -0.88
C LEU A 146 -3.50 -9.59 -0.92
N LEU A 147 -4.68 -10.23 -0.95
CA LEU A 147 -4.77 -11.70 -1.02
C LEU A 147 -4.40 -12.26 -2.39
N THR A 148 -4.54 -11.47 -3.46
CA THR A 148 -4.13 -11.87 -4.81
C THR A 148 -2.71 -11.40 -5.11
N LEU A 149 -2.55 -10.16 -5.56
CA LEU A 149 -1.26 -9.60 -6.00
C LEU A 149 -0.24 -9.54 -4.87
N GLY A 150 -0.66 -9.14 -3.66
CA GLY A 150 0.22 -9.09 -2.48
C GLY A 150 0.78 -10.45 -2.12
N THR A 151 -0.06 -11.47 -2.06
CA THR A 151 0.35 -12.85 -1.73
C THR A 151 1.28 -13.42 -2.80
N VAL A 152 0.97 -13.21 -4.09
CA VAL A 152 1.85 -13.61 -5.20
C VAL A 152 3.21 -12.95 -5.09
N LEU A 153 3.25 -11.64 -4.84
CA LEU A 153 4.50 -10.90 -4.66
C LEU A 153 5.30 -11.42 -3.46
N TYR A 154 4.64 -11.65 -2.32
CA TYR A 154 5.28 -12.19 -1.11
C TYR A 154 5.97 -13.53 -1.39
N TYR A 155 5.24 -14.50 -1.95
CA TYR A 155 5.80 -15.82 -2.23
C TYR A 155 6.85 -15.79 -3.34
N THR A 156 6.73 -14.91 -4.32
CA THR A 156 7.74 -14.72 -5.36
C THR A 156 9.08 -14.28 -4.76
N ILE A 157 9.05 -13.29 -3.87
CA ILE A 157 10.26 -12.81 -3.19
C ILE A 157 10.85 -13.89 -2.29
N LYS A 158 10.01 -14.56 -1.50
CA LYS A 158 10.41 -15.59 -0.54
C LYS A 158 10.98 -16.83 -1.23
N ASN A 159 10.27 -17.41 -2.20
CA ASN A 159 10.64 -18.68 -2.84
C ASN A 159 11.85 -18.54 -3.76
N ARG A 160 12.03 -17.36 -4.37
CA ARG A 160 13.18 -17.08 -5.24
C ARG A 160 14.37 -16.50 -4.49
N ASN A 161 14.32 -16.42 -3.15
CA ASN A 161 15.35 -15.83 -2.31
C ASN A 161 15.78 -14.42 -2.78
N LEU A 162 14.83 -13.65 -3.33
CA LEU A 162 15.13 -12.30 -3.83
C LEU A 162 15.42 -11.32 -2.69
N GLN A 163 15.02 -11.64 -1.47
CA GLN A 163 15.30 -10.84 -0.28
C GLN A 163 16.79 -10.54 -0.12
N SER A 164 17.64 -11.56 -0.25
CA SER A 164 19.10 -11.41 -0.11
C SER A 164 19.75 -10.63 -1.26
N ARG A 165 19.12 -10.60 -2.43
CA ARG A 165 19.62 -9.91 -3.62
C ARG A 165 19.16 -8.46 -3.69
N LEU A 166 17.90 -8.18 -3.32
CA LEU A 166 17.29 -6.86 -3.45
C LEU A 166 17.43 -6.02 -2.18
N PHE A 167 17.39 -6.67 -1.01
CA PHE A 167 17.37 -5.98 0.28
C PHE A 167 18.56 -6.43 1.12
N HIS A 168 19.75 -5.95 0.75
CA HIS A 168 20.95 -6.17 1.56
C HIS A 168 20.78 -5.41 2.88
N SER A 169 20.41 -6.12 3.94
CA SER A 169 20.33 -5.61 5.31
C SER A 169 21.66 -5.79 6.04
#